data_d5b3b0efd629bcbb7460f5b271e43ae1
#
_entry.id   d5b3b0efd629bcbb7460f5b271e43ae1
#
_cell.length_a   1.000
_cell.length_b   1.000
_cell.length_c   1.000
_cell.angle_alpha   90.00
_cell.angle_beta   90.00
_cell.angle_gamma   90.00
#
_symmetry.space_group_name_H-M   'P 1'
#
loop_
_entity.id
_entity.type
_entity.pdbx_description
1 polymer ?
#
loop_
_entity_poly.entity_id
_entity_poly.type
_entity_poly.pdbx_seq_one_letter_code
_entity_poly.pdbx_strand_id
1 'polypeptide(L)'
;MSGNESKIYDYFSKNLISWQKNFGRHDLPWQKNISPYRVWISEIMLQQTQVKTVLPYFERFMEKYPTLKDLSKSDLDDILKIWTGLGYYRRAEYIHKTSKIIKEKHNSIFPENYEEMVQLPGIGRSTAGAIMSIAFKKKYPILDGNVKRVIKRFFAIHDNNGSDKKLWKFSENLVPKNNNDIYTQAIMDLGATLCTKKNPTCGECPVRLKCKSYKY
;
A
#
# COMPACT_ATOMS: atom_id res chain seq x y z
N MET A 1 -2.76 26.87 -3.19
CA MET A 1 -2.95 26.33 -1.81
C MET A 1 -2.68 27.47 -0.84
N SER A 2 -3.57 27.70 0.13
CA SER A 2 -3.33 28.69 1.17
C SER A 2 -2.16 28.21 2.07
N GLY A 3 -1.35 29.16 2.62
CA GLY A 3 -0.21 28.80 3.48
C GLY A 3 -0.58 27.98 4.74
N ASN A 4 -1.86 28.01 5.14
CA ASN A 4 -2.38 27.20 6.24
C ASN A 4 -2.64 25.74 5.84
N GLU A 5 -3.02 25.47 4.60
CA GLU A 5 -3.20 24.10 4.11
C GLU A 5 -1.89 23.34 3.98
N SER A 6 -0.84 24.01 3.48
CA SER A 6 0.50 23.39 3.41
C SER A 6 1.00 22.99 4.80
N LYS A 7 0.81 23.82 5.82
CA LYS A 7 1.24 23.52 7.20
C LYS A 7 0.55 22.29 7.80
N ILE A 8 -0.72 21.99 7.44
CA ILE A 8 -1.41 20.81 7.96
C ILE A 8 -0.95 19.51 7.29
N TYR A 9 -0.64 19.57 5.98
CA TYR A 9 -0.09 18.42 5.26
C TYR A 9 1.32 18.08 5.74
N ASP A 10 2.17 19.09 5.95
CA ASP A 10 3.51 18.92 6.52
C ASP A 10 3.47 18.36 7.94
N TYR A 11 2.55 18.87 8.78
CA TYR A 11 2.34 18.34 10.13
C TYR A 11 1.98 16.85 10.07
N PHE A 12 1.02 16.47 9.22
CA PHE A 12 0.58 15.09 9.10
C PHE A 12 1.72 14.16 8.69
N SER A 13 2.40 14.46 7.59
CA SER A 13 3.45 13.59 7.06
C SER A 13 4.67 13.49 7.98
N LYS A 14 5.12 14.61 8.59
CA LYS A 14 6.26 14.61 9.52
C LYS A 14 6.00 13.77 10.77
N ASN A 15 4.85 13.96 11.41
CA ASN A 15 4.53 13.18 12.62
C ASN A 15 4.34 11.70 12.31
N LEU A 16 3.77 11.39 11.15
CA LEU A 16 3.56 10.02 10.72
C LEU A 16 4.88 9.29 10.42
N ILE A 17 5.80 9.95 9.72
CA ILE A 17 7.16 9.41 9.45
C ILE A 17 7.94 9.20 10.76
N SER A 18 7.88 10.16 11.68
CA SER A 18 8.53 10.03 12.99
C SER A 18 7.97 8.85 13.79
N TRP A 19 6.64 8.71 13.80
CA TRP A 19 5.97 7.59 14.46
C TRP A 19 6.36 6.24 13.83
N GLN A 20 6.39 6.15 12.50
CA GLN A 20 6.74 4.91 11.80
C GLN A 20 8.13 4.42 12.19
N LYS A 21 9.11 5.31 12.30
CA LYS A 21 10.49 4.94 12.65
C LYS A 21 10.61 4.26 14.02
N ASN A 22 9.75 4.64 14.98
CA ASN A 22 9.83 4.19 16.37
C ASN A 22 8.79 3.12 16.74
N PHE A 23 7.62 3.15 16.09
CA PHE A 23 6.46 2.37 16.50
C PHE A 23 5.77 1.64 15.34
N GLY A 24 6.21 1.84 14.11
CA GLY A 24 5.69 1.13 12.95
C GLY A 24 6.12 -0.34 12.94
N ARG A 25 5.47 -1.12 12.09
CA ARG A 25 5.88 -2.52 11.86
C ARG A 25 7.11 -2.55 10.97
N HIS A 26 8.15 -3.27 11.39
CA HIS A 26 9.43 -3.40 10.67
C HIS A 26 9.83 -4.85 10.42
N ASP A 27 9.05 -5.80 10.92
CA ASP A 27 9.33 -7.23 10.92
C ASP A 27 8.57 -8.03 9.87
N LEU A 28 7.76 -7.35 9.06
CA LEU A 28 6.98 -8.02 8.02
C LEU A 28 7.88 -8.54 6.90
N PRO A 29 7.69 -9.78 6.42
CA PRO A 29 8.62 -10.42 5.47
C PRO A 29 8.77 -9.67 4.15
N TRP A 30 7.78 -8.92 3.70
CA TRP A 30 7.86 -8.07 2.50
C TRP A 30 8.62 -6.75 2.71
N GLN A 31 8.93 -6.38 3.96
CA GLN A 31 9.80 -5.24 4.28
C GLN A 31 11.28 -5.62 4.30
N LYS A 32 11.60 -6.92 4.29
CA LYS A 32 12.96 -7.42 4.14
C LYS A 32 13.29 -7.55 2.64
N ASN A 33 14.49 -7.10 2.24
CA ASN A 33 14.94 -7.15 0.84
C ASN A 33 13.93 -6.54 -0.13
N ILE A 34 13.53 -5.28 0.13
CA ILE A 34 12.52 -4.55 -0.65
C ILE A 34 12.89 -4.58 -2.13
N SER A 35 11.96 -5.03 -2.95
CA SER A 35 12.02 -4.99 -4.41
C SER A 35 10.63 -4.75 -4.99
N PRO A 36 10.50 -4.23 -6.23
CA PRO A 36 9.20 -4.05 -6.87
C PRO A 36 8.37 -5.33 -6.91
N TYR A 37 9.02 -6.47 -7.13
CA TYR A 37 8.40 -7.78 -7.14
C TYR A 37 7.79 -8.15 -5.78
N ARG A 38 8.56 -8.03 -4.70
CA ARG A 38 8.10 -8.38 -3.35
C ARG A 38 6.99 -7.45 -2.86
N VAL A 39 7.12 -6.15 -3.12
CA VAL A 39 6.07 -5.17 -2.82
C VAL A 39 4.80 -5.50 -3.61
N TRP A 40 4.90 -5.76 -4.89
CA TRP A 40 3.75 -6.12 -5.71
C TRP A 40 3.01 -7.34 -5.18
N ILE A 41 3.71 -8.46 -4.91
CA ILE A 41 3.09 -9.68 -4.40
C ILE A 41 2.39 -9.44 -3.05
N SER A 42 3.04 -8.74 -2.13
CA SER A 42 2.44 -8.42 -0.83
C SER A 42 1.19 -7.54 -0.97
N GLU A 43 1.25 -6.49 -1.80
CA GLU A 43 0.11 -5.60 -2.05
C GLU A 43 -1.09 -6.35 -2.63
N ILE A 44 -0.86 -7.26 -3.58
CA ILE A 44 -1.94 -8.08 -4.15
C ILE A 44 -2.50 -9.05 -3.10
N MET A 45 -1.65 -9.72 -2.31
CA MET A 45 -2.11 -10.64 -1.26
C MET A 45 -2.90 -9.92 -0.16
N LEU A 46 -2.52 -8.69 0.18
CA LEU A 46 -3.17 -7.88 1.21
C LEU A 46 -4.50 -7.24 0.77
N GLN A 47 -4.85 -7.28 -0.52
CA GLN A 47 -6.16 -6.82 -0.97
C GLN A 47 -7.27 -7.62 -0.27
N GLN A 48 -8.07 -6.94 0.57
CA GLN A 48 -9.18 -7.52 1.35
C GLN A 48 -8.79 -8.69 2.28
N THR A 49 -7.51 -8.85 2.60
CA THR A 49 -7.00 -9.93 3.47
C THR A 49 -6.13 -9.35 4.57
N GLN A 50 -6.28 -9.87 5.79
CA GLN A 50 -5.52 -9.38 6.94
C GLN A 50 -4.05 -9.85 6.89
N VAL A 51 -3.14 -9.04 7.42
CA VAL A 51 -1.70 -9.31 7.49
C VAL A 51 -1.40 -10.71 8.05
N LYS A 52 -1.99 -11.06 9.20
CA LYS A 52 -1.73 -12.35 9.84
C LYS A 52 -2.09 -13.56 8.95
N THR A 53 -3.10 -13.40 8.09
CA THR A 53 -3.49 -14.44 7.14
C THR A 53 -2.49 -14.49 5.98
N VAL A 54 -2.00 -13.35 5.51
CA VAL A 54 -1.09 -13.26 4.36
C VAL A 54 0.30 -13.79 4.67
N LEU A 55 0.80 -13.60 5.90
CA LEU A 55 2.17 -13.95 6.30
C LEU A 55 2.63 -15.34 5.81
N PRO A 56 1.97 -16.45 6.19
CA PRO A 56 2.42 -17.78 5.77
C PRO A 56 2.28 -18.02 4.26
N TYR A 57 1.36 -17.34 3.59
CA TYR A 57 1.20 -17.45 2.14
C TYR A 57 2.32 -16.73 1.40
N PHE A 58 2.68 -15.54 1.86
CA PHE A 58 3.75 -14.76 1.26
C PHE A 58 5.09 -15.49 1.38
N GLU A 59 5.40 -16.07 2.53
CA GLU A 59 6.63 -16.83 2.76
C GLU A 59 6.73 -18.03 1.81
N ARG A 60 5.70 -18.89 1.77
CA ARG A 60 5.65 -20.04 0.84
C ARG A 60 5.72 -19.61 -0.63
N PHE A 61 5.09 -18.49 -0.97
CA PHE A 61 5.12 -17.97 -2.33
C PHE A 61 6.50 -17.50 -2.74
N MET A 62 7.20 -16.78 -1.84
CA MET A 62 8.56 -16.32 -2.09
C MET A 62 9.59 -17.45 -2.07
N GLU A 63 9.36 -18.51 -1.33
CA GLU A 63 10.18 -19.73 -1.35
C GLU A 63 10.06 -20.44 -2.72
N LYS A 64 8.84 -20.63 -3.22
CA LYS A 64 8.57 -21.28 -4.51
C LYS A 64 8.98 -20.41 -5.70
N TYR A 65 8.70 -19.11 -5.62
CA TYR A 65 8.94 -18.13 -6.68
C TYR A 65 9.79 -16.96 -6.17
N PRO A 66 11.09 -17.14 -5.92
CA PRO A 66 11.94 -16.11 -5.34
C PRO A 66 12.11 -14.89 -6.26
N THR A 67 11.96 -15.07 -7.57
CA THR A 67 12.07 -13.99 -8.56
C THR A 67 10.88 -13.94 -9.50
N LEU A 68 10.68 -12.77 -10.14
CA LEU A 68 9.68 -12.62 -11.21
C LEU A 68 9.92 -13.60 -12.36
N LYS A 69 11.19 -13.89 -12.66
CA LYS A 69 11.59 -14.83 -13.72
C LYS A 69 11.09 -16.25 -13.41
N ASP A 70 11.18 -16.68 -12.16
CA ASP A 70 10.70 -18.00 -11.74
C ASP A 70 9.17 -18.05 -11.80
N LEU A 71 8.50 -17.01 -11.27
CA LEU A 71 7.05 -16.89 -11.34
C LEU A 71 6.54 -16.89 -12.79
N SER A 72 7.22 -16.20 -13.70
CA SER A 72 6.78 -16.09 -15.10
C SER A 72 6.88 -17.40 -15.89
N LYS A 73 7.59 -18.40 -15.38
CA LYS A 73 7.69 -19.75 -15.98
C LYS A 73 6.66 -20.72 -15.42
N SER A 74 5.99 -20.37 -14.33
CA SER A 74 5.03 -21.26 -13.68
C SER A 74 3.72 -21.37 -14.46
N ASP A 75 3.02 -22.47 -14.21
CA ASP A 75 1.65 -22.63 -14.63
C ASP A 75 0.69 -22.03 -13.60
N LEU A 76 -0.51 -21.63 -14.06
CA LEU A 76 -1.53 -21.06 -13.18
C LEU A 76 -1.93 -22.01 -12.06
N ASP A 77 -2.06 -23.30 -12.36
CA ASP A 77 -2.47 -24.30 -11.37
C ASP A 77 -1.50 -24.42 -10.21
N ASP A 78 -0.19 -24.28 -10.46
CA ASP A 78 0.81 -24.31 -9.39
C ASP A 78 0.74 -23.05 -8.48
N ILE A 79 0.41 -21.91 -9.05
CA ILE A 79 0.14 -20.69 -8.26
C ILE A 79 -1.12 -20.88 -7.44
N LEU A 80 -2.21 -21.40 -8.02
CA LEU A 80 -3.48 -21.65 -7.35
C LEU A 80 -3.36 -22.66 -6.20
N LYS A 81 -2.50 -23.69 -6.32
CA LYS A 81 -2.19 -24.62 -5.21
C LYS A 81 -1.65 -23.88 -3.98
N ILE A 82 -0.68 -22.97 -4.18
CA ILE A 82 -0.11 -22.15 -3.07
C ILE A 82 -1.16 -21.19 -2.52
N TRP A 83 -2.04 -20.68 -3.38
CA TRP A 83 -3.07 -19.70 -3.04
C TRP A 83 -4.27 -20.29 -2.30
N THR A 84 -4.40 -21.62 -2.30
CA THR A 84 -5.53 -22.32 -1.69
C THR A 84 -5.73 -21.93 -0.24
N GLY A 85 -6.93 -21.45 0.10
CA GLY A 85 -7.30 -20.95 1.43
C GLY A 85 -7.11 -19.44 1.63
N LEU A 86 -6.39 -18.72 0.77
CA LEU A 86 -6.24 -17.26 0.87
C LEU A 86 -7.50 -16.50 0.37
N GLY A 87 -8.26 -17.12 -0.54
CA GLY A 87 -9.46 -16.53 -1.13
C GLY A 87 -9.18 -15.52 -2.24
N TYR A 88 -10.25 -15.02 -2.86
CA TYR A 88 -10.16 -14.06 -3.96
C TYR A 88 -9.19 -14.51 -5.07
N TYR A 89 -9.39 -15.71 -5.61
CA TYR A 89 -8.50 -16.41 -6.55
C TYR A 89 -8.16 -15.62 -7.81
N ARG A 90 -9.03 -14.72 -8.23
CA ARG A 90 -8.75 -13.80 -9.35
C ARG A 90 -7.47 -12.98 -9.18
N ARG A 91 -7.05 -12.75 -7.94
CA ARG A 91 -5.76 -12.08 -7.64
C ARG A 91 -4.57 -12.94 -8.09
N ALA A 92 -4.63 -14.24 -7.86
CA ALA A 92 -3.61 -15.20 -8.33
C ALA A 92 -3.53 -15.25 -9.86
N GLU A 93 -4.69 -15.24 -10.53
CA GLU A 93 -4.74 -15.15 -11.99
C GLU A 93 -4.10 -13.87 -12.53
N TYR A 94 -4.35 -12.73 -11.86
CA TYR A 94 -3.73 -11.46 -12.23
C TYR A 94 -2.22 -11.48 -12.01
N ILE A 95 -1.75 -12.08 -10.91
CA ILE A 95 -0.31 -12.27 -10.67
C ILE A 95 0.32 -13.08 -11.81
N HIS A 96 -0.29 -14.20 -12.19
CA HIS A 96 0.20 -15.02 -13.29
C HIS A 96 0.24 -14.24 -14.61
N LYS A 97 -0.88 -13.60 -15.01
CA LYS A 97 -0.97 -12.82 -16.25
C LYS A 97 0.07 -11.70 -16.29
N THR A 98 0.17 -10.95 -15.19
CA THR A 98 1.10 -9.82 -15.07
C THR A 98 2.55 -10.28 -15.13
N SER A 99 2.91 -11.40 -14.51
CA SER A 99 4.27 -11.95 -14.59
C SER A 99 4.70 -12.28 -16.02
N LYS A 100 3.79 -12.84 -16.83
CA LYS A 100 4.01 -13.12 -18.26
C LYS A 100 4.23 -11.82 -19.05
N ILE A 101 3.35 -10.82 -18.83
CA ILE A 101 3.45 -9.52 -19.52
C ILE A 101 4.77 -8.84 -19.19
N ILE A 102 5.19 -8.81 -17.92
CA ILE A 102 6.45 -8.17 -17.52
C ILE A 102 7.65 -8.93 -18.10
N LYS A 103 7.57 -10.26 -18.17
CA LYS A 103 8.61 -11.05 -18.84
C LYS A 103 8.73 -10.68 -20.32
N GLU A 104 7.62 -10.63 -21.03
CA GLU A 104 7.58 -10.46 -22.49
C GLU A 104 7.88 -9.02 -22.92
N LYS A 105 7.28 -8.04 -22.24
CA LYS A 105 7.35 -6.62 -22.64
C LYS A 105 8.45 -5.83 -21.93
N HIS A 106 8.91 -6.29 -20.77
CA HIS A 106 9.84 -5.56 -19.91
C HIS A 106 11.05 -6.41 -19.48
N ASN A 107 11.36 -7.51 -20.18
CA ASN A 107 12.53 -8.37 -19.90
C ASN A 107 12.62 -8.83 -18.43
N SER A 108 11.48 -9.13 -17.79
CA SER A 108 11.37 -9.49 -16.37
C SER A 108 11.79 -8.38 -15.40
N ILE A 109 11.81 -7.12 -15.82
CA ILE A 109 12.07 -5.94 -14.98
C ILE A 109 10.77 -5.16 -14.81
N PHE A 110 10.41 -4.80 -13.59
CA PHE A 110 9.23 -3.96 -13.35
C PHE A 110 9.40 -2.58 -14.00
N PRO A 111 8.39 -2.09 -14.74
CA PRO A 111 8.46 -0.76 -15.34
C PRO A 111 8.52 0.32 -14.25
N GLU A 112 9.45 1.26 -14.39
CA GLU A 112 9.53 2.45 -13.53
C GLU A 112 8.62 3.59 -14.01
N ASN A 113 7.77 3.33 -14.97
CA ASN A 113 6.75 4.24 -15.47
C ASN A 113 5.40 3.90 -14.83
N TYR A 114 4.76 4.90 -14.21
CA TYR A 114 3.50 4.71 -13.51
C TYR A 114 2.35 4.37 -14.47
N GLU A 115 2.30 5.01 -15.62
CA GLU A 115 1.29 4.83 -16.66
C GLU A 115 1.32 3.41 -17.23
N GLU A 116 2.51 2.86 -17.42
CA GLU A 116 2.69 1.45 -17.84
C GLU A 116 2.28 0.49 -16.72
N MET A 117 2.65 0.82 -15.46
CA MET A 117 2.37 -0.03 -14.31
C MET A 117 0.87 -0.19 -14.06
N VAL A 118 0.07 0.87 -14.18
CA VAL A 118 -1.39 0.80 -13.98
C VAL A 118 -2.13 0.05 -15.07
N GLN A 119 -1.50 -0.23 -16.22
CA GLN A 119 -2.07 -1.05 -17.28
C GLN A 119 -1.89 -2.56 -17.01
N LEU A 120 -1.06 -2.92 -16.05
CA LEU A 120 -0.83 -4.33 -15.71
C LEU A 120 -2.06 -4.92 -14.97
N PRO A 121 -2.50 -6.12 -15.34
CA PRO A 121 -3.67 -6.77 -14.72
C PRO A 121 -3.55 -6.84 -13.19
N GLY A 122 -4.58 -6.42 -12.49
CA GLY A 122 -4.63 -6.44 -11.02
C GLY A 122 -3.85 -5.31 -10.33
N ILE A 123 -3.11 -4.49 -11.06
CA ILE A 123 -2.40 -3.32 -10.51
C ILE A 123 -3.25 -2.07 -10.75
N GLY A 124 -4.06 -1.72 -9.75
CA GLY A 124 -4.78 -0.46 -9.77
C GLY A 124 -3.93 0.72 -9.28
N ARG A 125 -4.50 1.92 -9.36
CA ARG A 125 -3.86 3.20 -8.99
C ARG A 125 -3.17 3.15 -7.62
N SER A 126 -3.79 2.57 -6.59
CA SER A 126 -3.22 2.48 -5.25
C SER A 126 -2.05 1.50 -5.17
N THR A 127 -2.19 0.32 -5.79
CA THR A 127 -1.11 -0.69 -5.85
C THR A 127 0.10 -0.17 -6.61
N ALA A 128 -0.11 0.49 -7.76
CA ALA A 128 0.97 1.14 -8.50
C ALA A 128 1.65 2.22 -7.65
N GLY A 129 0.88 3.06 -6.95
CA GLY A 129 1.40 4.07 -6.02
C GLY A 129 2.26 3.46 -4.90
N ALA A 130 1.86 2.33 -4.33
CA ALA A 130 2.62 1.62 -3.31
C ALA A 130 3.96 1.09 -3.86
N ILE A 131 3.95 0.45 -5.04
CA ILE A 131 5.17 -0.06 -5.68
C ILE A 131 6.12 1.11 -5.99
N MET A 132 5.61 2.18 -6.62
CA MET A 132 6.40 3.36 -6.97
C MET A 132 7.00 4.04 -5.75
N SER A 133 6.24 4.14 -4.67
CA SER A 133 6.68 4.81 -3.46
C SER A 133 7.66 3.95 -2.65
N ILE A 134 7.32 2.68 -2.39
CA ILE A 134 8.11 1.83 -1.49
C ILE A 134 9.37 1.28 -2.18
N ALA A 135 9.24 0.77 -3.40
CA ALA A 135 10.35 0.13 -4.08
C ALA A 135 11.20 1.10 -4.90
N PHE A 136 10.58 2.07 -5.60
CA PHE A 136 11.29 3.05 -6.42
C PHE A 136 11.51 4.40 -5.73
N LYS A 137 11.01 4.58 -4.49
CA LYS A 137 11.13 5.81 -3.69
C LYS A 137 10.61 7.08 -4.38
N LYS A 138 9.71 6.90 -5.34
CA LYS A 138 9.09 8.00 -6.09
C LYS A 138 7.87 8.55 -5.35
N LYS A 139 7.56 9.83 -5.57
CA LYS A 139 6.46 10.52 -4.92
C LYS A 139 5.12 10.14 -5.55
N TYR A 140 4.49 9.06 -5.07
CA TYR A 140 3.16 8.64 -5.49
C TYR A 140 2.23 8.42 -4.30
N PRO A 141 0.97 8.87 -4.39
CA PRO A 141 -0.04 8.64 -3.36
C PRO A 141 -0.62 7.24 -3.45
N ILE A 142 -1.16 6.78 -2.33
CA ILE A 142 -1.98 5.57 -2.24
C ILE A 142 -3.34 5.90 -1.64
N LEU A 143 -4.36 5.12 -1.98
CA LEU A 143 -5.71 5.30 -1.44
C LEU A 143 -6.44 3.96 -1.34
N ASP A 144 -5.97 3.10 -0.46
CA ASP A 144 -6.67 1.86 -0.08
C ASP A 144 -7.79 2.13 0.96
N GLY A 145 -8.48 1.10 1.40
CA GLY A 145 -9.55 1.23 2.38
C GLY A 145 -9.11 1.79 3.74
N ASN A 146 -7.89 1.50 4.17
CA ASN A 146 -7.31 2.01 5.42
C ASN A 146 -6.97 3.50 5.27
N VAL A 147 -6.28 3.85 4.19
CA VAL A 147 -5.89 5.24 3.90
C VAL A 147 -7.11 6.13 3.70
N LYS A 148 -8.13 5.65 2.97
CA LYS A 148 -9.43 6.36 2.85
C LYS A 148 -10.02 6.68 4.22
N ARG A 149 -10.04 5.72 5.12
CA ARG A 149 -10.56 5.90 6.48
C ARG A 149 -9.76 6.93 7.28
N VAL A 150 -8.43 6.84 7.23
CA VAL A 150 -7.52 7.78 7.90
C VAL A 150 -7.76 9.21 7.41
N ILE A 151 -7.76 9.42 6.08
CA ILE A 151 -7.97 10.73 5.47
C ILE A 151 -9.37 11.28 5.82
N LYS A 152 -10.42 10.46 5.68
CA LYS A 152 -11.78 10.88 6.04
C LYS A 152 -11.87 11.35 7.47
N ARG A 153 -11.30 10.62 8.42
CA ARG A 153 -11.31 11.00 9.84
C ARG A 153 -10.44 12.23 10.11
N PHE A 154 -9.24 12.27 9.58
CA PHE A 154 -8.33 13.40 9.83
C PHE A 154 -8.92 14.73 9.39
N PHE A 155 -9.59 14.78 8.23
CA PHE A 155 -10.21 15.98 7.68
C PHE A 155 -11.73 16.11 7.99
N ALA A 156 -12.33 15.21 8.77
CA ALA A 156 -13.78 15.13 9.05
C ALA A 156 -14.62 15.15 7.75
N ILE A 157 -14.28 14.30 6.80
CA ILE A 157 -15.05 14.14 5.55
C ILE A 157 -16.14 13.10 5.82
N HIS A 158 -17.38 13.57 6.02
CA HIS A 158 -18.53 12.74 6.41
C HIS A 158 -19.34 12.18 5.25
N ASP A 159 -18.98 12.48 4.03
CA ASP A 159 -19.84 12.29 2.87
C ASP A 159 -19.86 10.89 2.26
N ASN A 160 -21.07 10.47 1.92
CA ASN A 160 -21.35 9.57 0.80
C ASN A 160 -20.98 10.22 -0.57
N ASN A 161 -20.77 11.52 -0.62
CA ASN A 161 -20.39 12.35 -1.76
C ASN A 161 -18.88 12.68 -1.84
N GLY A 162 -18.07 12.23 -0.90
CA GLY A 162 -16.61 12.30 -1.03
C GLY A 162 -16.18 11.43 -2.19
N SER A 163 -16.36 11.93 -3.43
CA SER A 163 -15.89 11.23 -4.63
C SER A 163 -14.46 10.80 -4.39
N ASP A 164 -14.09 9.59 -4.78
CA ASP A 164 -12.72 9.10 -4.71
C ASP A 164 -11.72 10.14 -5.24
N LYS A 165 -12.13 10.97 -6.21
CA LYS A 165 -11.37 12.11 -6.75
C LYS A 165 -10.93 13.13 -5.67
N LYS A 166 -11.82 13.51 -4.75
CA LYS A 166 -11.49 14.41 -3.62
C LYS A 166 -10.52 13.77 -2.65
N LEU A 167 -10.72 12.49 -2.31
CA LEU A 167 -9.83 11.76 -1.42
C LEU A 167 -8.44 11.55 -2.04
N TRP A 168 -8.36 11.28 -3.34
CA TRP A 168 -7.10 11.22 -4.06
C TRP A 168 -6.34 12.54 -3.99
N LYS A 169 -7.02 13.69 -4.16
CA LYS A 169 -6.38 15.01 -4.02
C LYS A 169 -5.80 15.25 -2.61
N PHE A 170 -6.51 14.83 -1.56
CA PHE A 170 -5.95 14.85 -0.20
C PHE A 170 -4.74 13.93 -0.07
N SER A 171 -4.83 12.69 -0.58
CA SER A 171 -3.72 11.76 -0.55
C SER A 171 -2.48 12.31 -1.27
N GLU A 172 -2.64 12.91 -2.46
CA GLU A 172 -1.57 13.55 -3.22
C GLU A 172 -0.88 14.68 -2.43
N ASN A 173 -1.66 15.52 -1.76
CA ASN A 173 -1.14 16.64 -0.96
C ASN A 173 -0.42 16.20 0.32
N LEU A 174 -0.78 15.03 0.85
CA LEU A 174 -0.18 14.46 2.07
C LEU A 174 1.16 13.78 1.81
N VAL A 175 1.47 13.37 0.56
CA VAL A 175 2.76 12.74 0.24
C VAL A 175 3.88 13.76 0.34
N PRO A 176 4.88 13.56 1.22
CA PRO A 176 5.99 14.50 1.40
C PRO A 176 6.91 14.51 0.17
N LYS A 177 7.83 15.46 0.13
CA LYS A 177 8.86 15.52 -0.93
C LYS A 177 9.89 14.40 -0.81
N ASN A 178 10.24 14.03 0.43
CA ASN A 178 11.24 13.01 0.77
C ASN A 178 10.65 11.96 1.70
N ASN A 179 11.30 10.78 1.84
CA ASN A 179 10.88 9.67 2.69
C ASN A 179 9.50 9.13 2.28
N ASN A 180 9.23 9.04 0.99
CA ASN A 180 7.95 8.58 0.46
C ASN A 180 7.65 7.13 0.84
N ASP A 181 8.68 6.29 0.81
CA ASP A 181 8.64 4.88 1.22
C ASP A 181 8.21 4.73 2.68
N ILE A 182 8.84 5.49 3.59
CA ILE A 182 8.50 5.50 5.02
C ILE A 182 7.08 6.03 5.23
N TYR A 183 6.72 7.14 4.56
CA TYR A 183 5.39 7.73 4.66
C TYR A 183 4.30 6.76 4.18
N THR A 184 4.51 6.08 3.06
CA THR A 184 3.53 5.14 2.50
C THR A 184 3.30 3.95 3.44
N GLN A 185 4.36 3.38 4.00
CA GLN A 185 4.24 2.35 5.02
C GLN A 185 3.54 2.89 6.28
N ALA A 186 3.91 4.10 6.71
CA ALA A 186 3.35 4.73 7.91
C ALA A 186 1.83 4.94 7.84
N ILE A 187 1.30 5.43 6.72
CA ILE A 187 -0.14 5.66 6.60
C ILE A 187 -0.94 4.35 6.51
N MET A 188 -0.37 3.31 5.90
CA MET A 188 -0.95 1.96 5.91
C MET A 188 -0.96 1.38 7.32
N ASP A 189 0.17 1.49 8.05
CA ASP A 189 0.30 1.00 9.42
C ASP A 189 -0.63 1.75 10.37
N LEU A 190 -0.70 3.07 10.30
CA LEU A 190 -1.62 3.87 11.09
C LEU A 190 -3.07 3.38 10.92
N GLY A 191 -3.48 3.14 9.67
CA GLY A 191 -4.81 2.62 9.38
C GLY A 191 -5.03 1.19 9.89
N ALA A 192 -4.01 0.36 9.86
CA ALA A 192 -4.11 -1.04 10.27
C ALA A 192 -4.05 -1.24 11.80
N THR A 193 -3.32 -0.38 12.54
CA THR A 193 -3.01 -0.61 13.95
C THR A 193 -3.69 0.36 14.92
N LEU A 194 -3.72 1.66 14.62
CA LEU A 194 -4.27 2.69 15.51
C LEU A 194 -5.61 3.25 15.03
N CYS A 195 -5.70 3.72 13.79
CA CYS A 195 -6.91 4.28 13.23
C CYS A 195 -7.83 3.17 12.66
N THR A 196 -8.06 2.14 13.43
CA THR A 196 -8.83 0.94 13.06
C THR A 196 -10.31 1.26 12.79
N LYS A 197 -11.03 0.33 12.10
CA LYS A 197 -12.46 0.54 11.78
C LYS A 197 -13.31 0.63 13.03
N LYS A 198 -13.07 -0.24 14.01
CA LYS A 198 -13.76 -0.27 15.32
C LYS A 198 -12.73 0.06 16.41
N ASN A 199 -13.15 0.80 17.43
CA ASN A 199 -12.32 1.13 18.60
C ASN A 199 -10.91 1.66 18.25
N PRO A 200 -10.79 2.80 17.53
CA PRO A 200 -9.48 3.37 17.21
C PRO A 200 -8.77 3.87 18.47
N THR A 201 -7.47 3.62 18.58
CA THR A 201 -6.62 4.04 19.72
C THR A 201 -6.14 5.47 19.53
N CYS A 202 -7.08 6.43 19.54
CA CYS A 202 -6.80 7.83 19.21
C CYS A 202 -5.80 8.50 20.17
N GLY A 203 -5.74 8.07 21.43
CA GLY A 203 -4.78 8.60 22.43
C GLY A 203 -3.31 8.42 22.02
N GLU A 204 -2.99 7.35 21.28
CA GLU A 204 -1.64 7.03 20.80
C GLU A 204 -1.37 7.55 19.39
N CYS A 205 -2.39 8.12 18.72
CA CYS A 205 -2.27 8.53 17.33
C CYS A 205 -1.31 9.73 17.16
N PRO A 206 -0.29 9.63 16.29
CA PRO A 206 0.72 10.69 16.12
C PRO A 206 0.15 12.00 15.57
N VAL A 207 -1.01 11.93 14.94
CA VAL A 207 -1.65 13.09 14.30
C VAL A 207 -2.91 13.58 15.03
N ARG A 208 -3.18 13.06 16.25
CA ARG A 208 -4.41 13.35 17.00
C ARG A 208 -4.68 14.83 17.23
N LEU A 209 -3.64 15.63 17.51
CA LEU A 209 -3.79 17.05 17.88
C LEU A 209 -4.40 17.91 16.76
N LYS A 210 -4.31 17.49 15.49
CA LYS A 210 -4.95 18.18 14.36
C LYS A 210 -5.99 17.32 13.64
N CYS A 211 -6.33 16.16 14.21
CA CYS A 211 -7.37 15.29 13.66
C CYS A 211 -8.75 15.88 13.97
N LYS A 212 -9.49 16.25 12.94
CA LYS A 212 -10.83 16.87 13.09
C LYS A 212 -11.89 15.94 13.64
N SER A 213 -11.70 14.62 13.58
CA SER A 213 -12.61 13.63 14.19
C SER A 213 -12.22 13.22 15.60
N TYR A 214 -11.08 13.68 16.11
CA TYR A 214 -10.69 13.46 17.50
C TYR A 214 -11.34 14.52 18.39
N LYS A 215 -12.17 14.06 19.32
CA LYS A 215 -12.76 14.91 20.37
C LYS A 215 -12.00 14.65 21.67
N TYR A 216 -11.56 15.71 22.31
CA TYR A 216 -10.96 15.69 23.65
C TYR A 216 -12.04 15.39 24.69
#